data_b380dbe84685221f3388d5a8980c4b54
#
_entry.id   b380dbe84685221f3388d5a8980c4b54
#
_cell.length_a   1.000
_cell.length_b   1.000
_cell.length_c   1.000
_cell.angle_alpha   90.00
_cell.angle_beta   90.00
_cell.angle_gamma   90.00
#
_symmetry.space_group_name_H-M   'P 1'
#
loop_
_entity.id
_entity.type
_entity.pdbx_description
1 polymer ?
#
loop_
_entity_poly.entity_id
_entity_poly.type
_entity_poly.pdbx_seq_one_letter_code
_entity_poly.pdbx_strand_id
1 'polypeptide(L)'
;MGRYAVRLDDISFSYDDHRVIRNLSLGAESGEHIGIVGESGCGKSTVLKILAGLYEPDCGKIMIAGERSPEKIRRRTAFVMQRSSLFPLSIRDNITCGHDIPEEKVWAACENASLANWIEKLPKGLDTYVGERGGQVSGGQAQRIQIARALCKDAPVVLLDEPTSALDQDTGYSVLEALNRLMVGRTVIHVTHHRETLDESYAVYRMKGGKLVHE
;
A
#
# COMPACT_ATOMS: atom_id res chain seq x y z
N MET A 1 -25.70 -1.51 -0.48
CA MET A 1 -24.23 -1.48 -0.44
C MET A 1 -23.82 -1.58 1.01
N GLY A 2 -22.86 -2.45 1.36
CA GLY A 2 -22.43 -2.62 2.75
C GLY A 2 -21.74 -1.35 3.27
N ARG A 3 -21.92 -1.04 4.55
CA ARG A 3 -21.34 0.12 5.24
C ARG A 3 -19.80 0.16 5.21
N TYR A 4 -19.16 -1.01 5.16
CA TYR A 4 -17.71 -1.16 5.27
C TYR A 4 -17.03 -1.44 3.92
N ALA A 5 -15.96 -0.70 3.63
CA ALA A 5 -15.02 -1.00 2.54
C ALA A 5 -13.99 -2.06 2.95
N VAL A 6 -13.60 -2.07 4.24
CA VAL A 6 -12.73 -3.09 4.84
C VAL A 6 -13.41 -3.69 6.05
N ARG A 7 -13.45 -5.01 6.16
CA ARG A 7 -13.97 -5.71 7.33
C ARG A 7 -13.19 -6.99 7.59
N LEU A 8 -12.67 -7.10 8.79
CA LEU A 8 -12.08 -8.29 9.38
C LEU A 8 -12.92 -8.68 10.59
N ASP A 9 -13.38 -9.94 10.64
CA ASP A 9 -14.17 -10.48 11.75
C ASP A 9 -13.39 -11.64 12.38
N ASP A 10 -12.89 -11.45 13.60
CA ASP A 10 -12.20 -12.42 14.46
C ASP A 10 -11.11 -13.24 13.74
N ILE A 11 -10.31 -12.58 12.90
CA ILE A 11 -9.23 -13.24 12.18
C ILE A 11 -8.10 -13.65 13.11
N SER A 12 -7.54 -14.84 12.87
CA SER A 12 -6.28 -15.29 13.48
C SER A 12 -5.36 -15.81 12.38
N PHE A 13 -4.06 -15.66 12.60
CA PHE A 13 -3.07 -16.09 11.62
C PHE A 13 -1.77 -16.51 12.31
N SER A 14 -1.18 -17.60 11.83
CA SER A 14 0.11 -18.13 12.27
C SER A 14 1.07 -18.24 11.10
N TYR A 15 2.36 -18.01 11.36
CA TYR A 15 3.45 -18.51 10.51
C TYR A 15 3.91 -19.82 11.13
N ASP A 16 3.71 -20.92 10.45
CA ASP A 16 3.91 -22.26 10.99
C ASP A 16 3.22 -22.40 12.36
N ASP A 17 3.96 -22.71 13.43
CA ASP A 17 3.42 -22.83 14.80
C ASP A 17 3.40 -21.51 15.59
N HIS A 18 3.88 -20.40 14.99
CA HIS A 18 3.95 -19.10 15.67
C HIS A 18 2.72 -18.23 15.35
N ARG A 19 1.80 -18.12 16.33
CA ARG A 19 0.60 -17.29 16.18
C ARG A 19 0.93 -15.80 16.31
N VAL A 20 0.71 -15.05 15.22
CA VAL A 20 1.01 -13.61 15.10
C VAL A 20 -0.25 -12.75 15.27
N ILE A 21 -1.39 -13.17 14.72
CA ILE A 21 -2.68 -12.48 14.84
C ILE A 21 -3.62 -13.31 15.68
N ARG A 22 -4.38 -12.67 16.59
CA ARG A 22 -5.23 -13.32 17.58
C ARG A 22 -6.59 -12.65 17.68
N ASN A 23 -7.63 -13.26 17.08
CA ASN A 23 -9.00 -12.79 17.13
C ASN A 23 -9.11 -11.27 16.86
N LEU A 24 -8.48 -10.83 15.75
CA LEU A 24 -8.42 -9.44 15.36
C LEU A 24 -9.66 -9.08 14.54
N SER A 25 -10.36 -8.03 14.94
CA SER A 25 -11.48 -7.46 14.20
C SER A 25 -11.16 -6.00 13.87
N LEU A 26 -11.51 -5.58 12.65
CA LEU A 26 -11.32 -4.22 12.14
C LEU A 26 -12.41 -3.90 11.13
N GLY A 27 -12.99 -2.69 11.21
CA GLY A 27 -13.91 -2.17 10.22
C GLY A 27 -13.47 -0.80 9.75
N ALA A 28 -13.47 -0.54 8.43
CA ALA A 28 -13.33 0.79 7.87
C ALA A 28 -14.44 1.05 6.86
N GLU A 29 -15.11 2.19 7.00
CA GLU A 29 -16.12 2.65 6.04
C GLU A 29 -15.45 3.14 4.74
N SER A 30 -16.24 3.35 3.69
CA SER A 30 -15.69 3.86 2.43
C SER A 30 -15.14 5.29 2.61
N GLY A 31 -13.89 5.52 2.23
CA GLY A 31 -13.19 6.79 2.37
C GLY A 31 -12.56 7.02 3.74
N GLU A 32 -12.72 6.10 4.70
CA GLU A 32 -12.11 6.20 6.02
C GLU A 32 -10.61 5.90 5.98
N HIS A 33 -9.83 6.61 6.79
CA HIS A 33 -8.40 6.40 6.99
C HIS A 33 -8.15 5.75 8.35
N ILE A 34 -7.56 4.57 8.36
CA ILE A 34 -7.18 3.83 9.57
C ILE A 34 -5.65 3.82 9.69
N GLY A 35 -5.17 4.26 10.85
CA GLY A 35 -3.77 4.13 11.23
C GLY A 35 -3.57 2.93 12.16
N ILE A 36 -2.61 2.06 11.87
CA ILE A 36 -2.22 0.97 12.76
C ILE A 36 -0.80 1.23 13.25
N VAL A 37 -0.65 1.53 14.53
CA VAL A 37 0.64 1.79 15.18
C VAL A 37 1.04 0.63 16.09
N GLY A 38 2.34 0.50 16.36
CA GLY A 38 2.86 -0.53 17.26
C GLY A 38 4.33 -0.81 17.04
N GLU A 39 4.94 -1.59 17.92
CA GLU A 39 6.35 -1.96 17.85
C GLU A 39 6.69 -2.76 16.59
N SER A 40 7.97 -2.75 16.21
CA SER A 40 8.45 -3.60 15.11
C SER A 40 8.22 -5.08 15.43
N GLY A 41 7.79 -5.86 14.45
CA GLY A 41 7.54 -7.30 14.61
C GLY A 41 6.22 -7.67 15.29
N CYS A 42 5.38 -6.71 15.74
CA CYS A 42 4.11 -7.05 16.42
C CYS A 42 3.00 -7.59 15.48
N GLY A 43 3.25 -7.67 14.15
CA GLY A 43 2.32 -8.25 13.17
C GLY A 43 1.62 -7.26 12.23
N LYS A 44 1.94 -5.97 12.26
CA LYS A 44 1.30 -4.93 11.42
C LYS A 44 1.35 -5.25 9.92
N SER A 45 2.54 -5.54 9.40
CA SER A 45 2.71 -5.90 7.98
C SER A 45 2.00 -7.23 7.63
N THR A 46 1.82 -8.12 8.62
CA THR A 46 1.03 -9.35 8.44
C THR A 46 -0.45 -9.01 8.22
N VAL A 47 -1.01 -8.07 9.01
CA VAL A 47 -2.38 -7.58 8.79
C VAL A 47 -2.54 -7.01 7.38
N LEU A 48 -1.59 -6.17 6.92
CA LEU A 48 -1.65 -5.64 5.55
C LEU A 48 -1.57 -6.72 4.47
N LYS A 49 -0.74 -7.75 4.66
CA LYS A 49 -0.64 -8.87 3.70
C LYS A 49 -1.94 -9.69 3.64
N ILE A 50 -2.63 -9.86 4.77
CA ILE A 50 -3.95 -10.48 4.82
C ILE A 50 -4.97 -9.60 4.09
N LEU A 51 -5.00 -8.29 4.36
CA LEU A 51 -5.87 -7.32 3.68
C LEU A 51 -5.59 -7.23 2.18
N ALA A 52 -4.35 -7.46 1.76
CA ALA A 52 -3.96 -7.50 0.35
C ALA A 52 -4.35 -8.83 -0.35
N GLY A 53 -4.89 -9.81 0.37
CA GLY A 53 -5.17 -11.15 -0.15
C GLY A 53 -3.93 -11.94 -0.52
N LEU A 54 -2.79 -11.66 0.13
CA LEU A 54 -1.53 -12.39 -0.02
C LEU A 54 -1.43 -13.57 0.96
N TYR A 55 -2.08 -13.45 2.11
CA TYR A 55 -2.21 -14.50 3.09
C TYR A 55 -3.67 -14.75 3.43
N GLU A 56 -4.03 -16.00 3.63
CA GLU A 56 -5.34 -16.39 4.13
C GLU A 56 -5.25 -16.57 5.64
N PRO A 57 -6.19 -16.02 6.44
CA PRO A 57 -6.21 -16.25 7.88
C PRO A 57 -6.56 -17.71 8.20
N ASP A 58 -6.04 -18.24 9.32
CA ASP A 58 -6.35 -19.59 9.82
C ASP A 58 -7.85 -19.72 10.18
N CYS A 59 -8.43 -18.63 10.67
CA CYS A 59 -9.88 -18.54 10.95
C CYS A 59 -10.35 -17.08 10.90
N GLY A 60 -11.67 -16.90 10.95
CA GLY A 60 -12.35 -15.63 10.82
C GLY A 60 -12.81 -15.34 9.39
N LYS A 61 -13.20 -14.09 9.14
CA LYS A 61 -13.72 -13.67 7.82
C LYS A 61 -13.09 -12.35 7.41
N ILE A 62 -12.81 -12.24 6.11
CA ILE A 62 -12.33 -11.02 5.48
C ILE A 62 -13.29 -10.58 4.37
N MET A 63 -13.52 -9.26 4.27
CA MET A 63 -14.24 -8.64 3.17
C MET A 63 -13.57 -7.31 2.82
N ILE A 64 -13.25 -7.12 1.54
CA ILE A 64 -12.65 -5.90 1.00
C ILE A 64 -13.48 -5.42 -0.19
N ALA A 65 -14.05 -4.22 -0.10
CA ALA A 65 -14.90 -3.62 -1.14
C ALA A 65 -15.98 -4.61 -1.67
N GLY A 66 -16.61 -5.37 -0.75
CA GLY A 66 -17.63 -6.37 -1.05
C GLY A 66 -17.09 -7.74 -1.49
N GLU A 67 -15.79 -7.89 -1.69
CA GLU A 67 -15.15 -9.12 -2.15
C GLU A 67 -14.55 -9.93 -0.98
N ARG A 68 -14.56 -11.27 -1.12
CA ARG A 68 -14.07 -12.19 -0.08
C ARG A 68 -12.99 -13.15 -0.57
N SER A 69 -12.94 -13.45 -1.87
CA SER A 69 -11.89 -14.34 -2.39
C SER A 69 -10.57 -13.60 -2.52
N PRO A 70 -9.43 -14.22 -2.20
CA PRO A 70 -8.11 -13.58 -2.27
C PRO A 70 -7.82 -12.95 -3.64
N GLU A 71 -8.18 -13.62 -4.73
CA GLU A 71 -7.99 -13.11 -6.09
C GLU A 71 -8.76 -11.80 -6.33
N LYS A 72 -10.03 -11.73 -5.92
CA LYS A 72 -10.87 -10.55 -6.08
C LYS A 72 -10.43 -9.42 -5.14
N ILE A 73 -10.02 -9.76 -3.91
CA ILE A 73 -9.44 -8.82 -2.95
C ILE A 73 -8.20 -8.15 -3.56
N ARG A 74 -7.29 -8.92 -4.16
CA ARG A 74 -6.11 -8.35 -4.85
C ARG A 74 -6.47 -7.34 -5.93
N ARG A 75 -7.59 -7.49 -6.62
CA ARG A 75 -8.06 -6.50 -7.61
C ARG A 75 -8.61 -5.23 -6.97
N ARG A 76 -9.07 -5.28 -5.71
CA ARG A 76 -9.66 -4.16 -4.96
C ARG A 76 -8.70 -3.44 -4.04
N THR A 77 -7.45 -3.90 -3.95
CA THR A 77 -6.43 -3.30 -3.07
C THR A 77 -5.23 -2.82 -3.88
N ALA A 78 -4.71 -1.64 -3.57
CA ALA A 78 -3.39 -1.18 -3.99
C ALA A 78 -2.45 -1.21 -2.77
N PHE A 79 -1.24 -1.74 -2.90
CA PHE A 79 -0.32 -1.92 -1.80
C PHE A 79 1.00 -1.18 -2.08
N VAL A 80 1.35 -0.24 -1.20
CA VAL A 80 2.63 0.47 -1.17
C VAL A 80 3.43 -0.09 -0.01
N MET A 81 4.51 -0.80 -0.32
CA MET A 81 5.35 -1.50 0.66
C MET A 81 6.50 -0.61 1.16
N GLN A 82 6.97 -0.86 2.36
CA GLN A 82 8.10 -0.19 2.99
C GLN A 82 9.37 -0.21 2.12
N ARG A 83 9.70 -1.38 1.56
CA ARG A 83 10.79 -1.53 0.60
C ARG A 83 10.23 -1.59 -0.81
N SER A 84 10.63 -0.63 -1.63
CA SER A 84 10.23 -0.60 -3.03
C SER A 84 10.81 -1.79 -3.76
N SER A 85 9.94 -2.73 -4.13
CA SER A 85 10.30 -3.87 -4.96
C SER A 85 9.93 -3.55 -6.41
N LEU A 86 10.94 -3.29 -7.23
CA LEU A 86 10.80 -3.13 -8.67
C LEU A 86 11.22 -4.41 -9.40
N PHE A 87 10.47 -4.73 -10.44
CA PHE A 87 10.84 -5.81 -11.35
C PHE A 87 11.98 -5.35 -12.27
N PRO A 88 12.88 -6.23 -12.69
CA PRO A 88 13.94 -5.91 -13.66
C PRO A 88 13.34 -5.75 -15.07
N LEU A 89 12.54 -4.71 -15.23
CA LEU A 89 11.76 -4.38 -16.42
C LEU A 89 11.84 -2.87 -16.68
N SER A 90 11.08 -2.36 -17.64
CA SER A 90 10.94 -0.92 -17.87
C SER A 90 10.17 -0.23 -16.77
N ILE A 91 10.24 1.12 -16.71
CA ILE A 91 9.38 1.93 -15.82
C ILE A 91 7.90 1.67 -16.14
N ARG A 92 7.55 1.64 -17.44
CA ARG A 92 6.20 1.33 -17.93
C ARG A 92 5.70 -0.01 -17.35
N ASP A 93 6.46 -1.08 -17.54
CA ASP A 93 6.06 -2.42 -17.08
C ASP A 93 5.95 -2.50 -15.56
N ASN A 94 6.79 -1.76 -14.84
CA ASN A 94 6.69 -1.65 -13.40
C ASN A 94 5.41 -0.94 -12.95
N ILE A 95 4.91 0.07 -13.68
CA ILE A 95 3.68 0.78 -13.37
C ILE A 95 2.46 -0.04 -13.76
N THR A 96 2.45 -0.62 -14.96
CA THR A 96 1.31 -1.35 -15.51
C THR A 96 1.21 -2.80 -15.02
N CYS A 97 2.30 -3.34 -14.47
CA CYS A 97 2.42 -4.77 -14.14
C CYS A 97 2.09 -5.69 -15.35
N GLY A 98 2.46 -5.26 -16.56
CA GLY A 98 2.24 -6.02 -17.80
C GLY A 98 0.78 -5.97 -18.31
N HIS A 99 -0.09 -5.18 -17.68
CA HIS A 99 -1.45 -4.98 -18.21
C HIS A 99 -1.46 -3.95 -19.34
N ASP A 100 -2.35 -4.17 -20.31
CA ASP A 100 -2.62 -3.20 -21.38
C ASP A 100 -3.42 -2.03 -20.82
N ILE A 101 -2.73 -0.91 -20.52
CA ILE A 101 -3.30 0.29 -19.93
C ILE A 101 -3.03 1.46 -20.88
N PRO A 102 -4.03 2.30 -21.19
CA PRO A 102 -3.86 3.47 -22.05
C PRO A 102 -2.70 4.36 -21.57
N GLU A 103 -1.89 4.82 -22.51
CA GLU A 103 -0.68 5.61 -22.22
C GLU A 103 -0.97 6.87 -21.42
N GLU A 104 -2.09 7.54 -21.74
CA GLU A 104 -2.57 8.72 -21.01
C GLU A 104 -2.80 8.44 -19.51
N LYS A 105 -3.33 7.25 -19.19
CA LYS A 105 -3.53 6.82 -17.79
C LYS A 105 -2.19 6.53 -17.08
N VAL A 106 -1.23 5.99 -17.80
CA VAL A 106 0.13 5.77 -17.26
C VAL A 106 0.81 7.11 -16.99
N TRP A 107 0.74 8.06 -17.91
CA TRP A 107 1.30 9.40 -17.71
C TRP A 107 0.60 10.16 -16.58
N ALA A 108 -0.72 10.12 -16.50
CA ALA A 108 -1.46 10.71 -15.38
C ALA A 108 -1.03 10.13 -14.02
N ALA A 109 -0.76 8.82 -13.96
CA ALA A 109 -0.21 8.19 -12.75
C ALA A 109 1.22 8.68 -12.45
N CYS A 110 2.06 8.87 -13.47
CA CYS A 110 3.40 9.44 -13.31
C CYS A 110 3.38 10.89 -12.82
N GLU A 111 2.49 11.73 -13.35
CA GLU A 111 2.30 13.10 -12.89
C GLU A 111 1.89 13.15 -11.43
N ASN A 112 0.86 12.38 -11.05
CA ASN A 112 0.38 12.31 -9.67
C ASN A 112 1.41 11.70 -8.70
N ALA A 113 2.32 10.86 -9.20
CA ALA A 113 3.45 10.34 -8.44
C ALA A 113 4.70 11.26 -8.47
N SER A 114 4.62 12.46 -9.04
CA SER A 114 5.74 13.41 -9.19
C SER A 114 6.94 12.80 -9.93
N LEU A 115 6.69 11.96 -10.94
CA LEU A 115 7.70 11.27 -11.76
C LEU A 115 7.88 11.86 -13.16
N ALA A 116 6.84 12.53 -13.72
CA ALA A 116 6.79 12.92 -15.12
C ALA A 116 8.04 13.71 -15.56
N ASN A 117 8.39 14.79 -14.87
CA ASN A 117 9.57 15.62 -15.16
C ASN A 117 10.90 14.85 -15.14
N TRP A 118 11.00 13.78 -14.35
CA TRP A 118 12.19 12.94 -14.31
C TRP A 118 12.20 11.96 -15.50
N ILE A 119 11.06 11.33 -15.79
CA ILE A 119 10.93 10.36 -16.89
C ILE A 119 11.17 11.05 -18.24
N GLU A 120 10.66 12.27 -18.45
CA GLU A 120 10.86 13.06 -19.68
C GLU A 120 12.34 13.35 -20.00
N LYS A 121 13.19 13.42 -18.97
CA LYS A 121 14.63 13.63 -19.12
C LYS A 121 15.40 12.36 -19.44
N LEU A 122 14.78 11.19 -19.34
CA LEU A 122 15.41 9.91 -19.65
C LEU A 122 15.44 9.65 -21.15
N PRO A 123 16.56 9.16 -21.72
CA PRO A 123 16.68 8.93 -23.16
C PRO A 123 15.60 8.00 -23.76
N LYS A 124 15.07 7.08 -22.94
CA LYS A 124 14.02 6.13 -23.33
C LYS A 124 12.69 6.38 -22.64
N GLY A 125 12.52 7.50 -21.93
CA GLY A 125 11.29 7.83 -21.20
C GLY A 125 10.78 6.68 -20.34
N LEU A 126 9.51 6.33 -20.50
CA LEU A 126 8.85 5.21 -19.81
C LEU A 126 9.48 3.84 -20.09
N ASP A 127 10.13 3.67 -21.24
CA ASP A 127 10.76 2.40 -21.64
C ASP A 127 12.18 2.23 -21.09
N THR A 128 12.59 3.13 -20.18
CA THR A 128 13.86 3.03 -19.46
C THR A 128 13.85 1.84 -18.51
N TYR A 129 14.87 0.96 -18.64
CA TYR A 129 15.08 -0.20 -17.77
C TYR A 129 15.53 0.26 -16.37
N VAL A 130 14.91 -0.23 -15.31
CA VAL A 130 15.19 0.18 -13.93
C VAL A 130 16.36 -0.57 -13.28
N GLY A 131 16.93 -1.56 -13.95
CA GLY A 131 18.01 -2.39 -13.43
C GLY A 131 17.53 -3.55 -12.56
N GLU A 132 18.47 -4.43 -12.23
CA GLU A 132 18.22 -5.52 -11.28
C GLU A 132 17.80 -4.96 -9.94
N ARG A 133 16.62 -5.36 -9.45
CA ARG A 133 16.02 -4.88 -8.19
C ARG A 133 15.90 -3.36 -8.08
N GLY A 134 15.83 -2.64 -9.21
CA GLY A 134 15.75 -1.18 -9.22
C GLY A 134 17.11 -0.48 -9.02
N GLY A 135 18.23 -1.16 -9.27
CA GLY A 135 19.58 -0.63 -9.00
C GLY A 135 20.00 0.58 -9.85
N GLN A 136 19.20 0.95 -10.87
CA GLN A 136 19.46 2.15 -11.70
C GLN A 136 18.59 3.34 -11.34
N VAL A 137 17.77 3.24 -10.28
CA VAL A 137 16.91 4.33 -9.80
C VAL A 137 17.17 4.60 -8.33
N SER A 138 17.00 5.85 -7.88
CA SER A 138 17.13 6.18 -6.45
C SER A 138 15.99 5.56 -5.63
N GLY A 139 16.17 5.46 -4.31
CA GLY A 139 15.13 4.96 -3.41
C GLY A 139 13.81 5.71 -3.53
N GLY A 140 13.87 7.04 -3.62
CA GLY A 140 12.67 7.86 -3.80
C GLY A 140 12.03 7.73 -5.18
N GLN A 141 12.82 7.52 -6.23
CA GLN A 141 12.28 7.20 -7.57
C GLN A 141 11.58 5.84 -7.56
N ALA A 142 12.20 4.83 -6.95
CA ALA A 142 11.62 3.50 -6.81
C ALA A 142 10.29 3.54 -6.00
N GLN A 143 10.25 4.32 -4.93
CA GLN A 143 9.04 4.52 -4.13
C GLN A 143 7.92 5.20 -4.94
N ARG A 144 8.25 6.25 -5.69
CA ARG A 144 7.27 6.94 -6.53
C ARG A 144 6.77 6.08 -7.69
N ILE A 145 7.63 5.21 -8.28
CA ILE A 145 7.19 4.22 -9.26
C ILE A 145 6.16 3.25 -8.64
N GLN A 146 6.37 2.84 -7.39
CA GLN A 146 5.41 2.00 -6.68
C GLN A 146 4.09 2.74 -6.41
N ILE A 147 4.14 4.04 -6.09
CA ILE A 147 2.94 4.89 -5.94
C ILE A 147 2.24 5.07 -7.30
N ALA A 148 2.98 5.29 -8.39
CA ALA A 148 2.41 5.37 -9.74
C ALA A 148 1.70 4.06 -10.13
N ARG A 149 2.29 2.90 -9.78
CA ARG A 149 1.63 1.58 -9.92
C ARG A 149 0.30 1.53 -9.18
N ALA A 150 0.26 2.01 -7.93
CA ALA A 150 -0.95 2.03 -7.11
C ALA A 150 -2.02 2.98 -7.68
N LEU A 151 -1.62 4.17 -8.17
CA LEU A 151 -2.48 5.14 -8.85
C LEU A 151 -3.05 4.56 -10.16
N CYS A 152 -2.19 3.93 -10.97
CA CYS A 152 -2.57 3.33 -12.24
C CYS A 152 -3.58 2.18 -12.07
N LYS A 153 -3.43 1.41 -11.00
CA LYS A 153 -4.36 0.34 -10.63
C LYS A 153 -5.74 0.84 -10.23
N ASP A 154 -5.82 2.03 -9.64
CA ASP A 154 -7.06 2.70 -9.24
C ASP A 154 -7.98 1.87 -8.33
N ALA A 155 -7.40 1.22 -7.36
CA ALA A 155 -8.14 0.38 -6.41
C ALA A 155 -8.82 1.23 -5.32
N PRO A 156 -10.05 0.85 -4.85
CA PRO A 156 -10.79 1.60 -3.83
C PRO A 156 -10.16 1.54 -2.44
N VAL A 157 -9.29 0.56 -2.16
CA VAL A 157 -8.61 0.40 -0.87
C VAL A 157 -7.10 0.48 -1.08
N VAL A 158 -6.44 1.36 -0.33
CA VAL A 158 -4.99 1.57 -0.34
C VAL A 158 -4.39 1.06 0.97
N LEU A 159 -3.36 0.25 0.85
CA LEU A 159 -2.60 -0.31 1.96
C LEU A 159 -1.20 0.29 1.94
N LEU A 160 -0.79 0.93 3.05
CA LEU A 160 0.49 1.61 3.21
C LEU A 160 1.30 0.95 4.33
N ASP A 161 2.46 0.39 4.00
CA ASP A 161 3.38 -0.22 4.97
C ASP A 161 4.63 0.66 5.11
N GLU A 162 4.66 1.55 6.10
CA GLU A 162 5.76 2.46 6.41
C GLU A 162 6.36 3.16 5.17
N PRO A 163 5.56 3.80 4.32
CA PRO A 163 5.97 4.20 2.97
C PRO A 163 7.06 5.29 2.92
N THR A 164 7.40 5.92 4.04
CA THR A 164 8.39 7.02 4.10
C THR A 164 9.58 6.72 4.99
N SER A 165 9.65 5.56 5.64
CA SER A 165 10.62 5.24 6.70
C SER A 165 12.09 5.18 6.24
N ALA A 166 12.36 5.07 4.94
CA ALA A 166 13.70 4.90 4.38
C ALA A 166 14.16 6.09 3.51
N LEU A 167 13.48 7.26 3.59
CA LEU A 167 13.72 8.39 2.71
C LEU A 167 14.45 9.53 3.44
N ASP A 168 15.36 10.21 2.73
CA ASP A 168 15.91 11.49 3.17
C ASP A 168 14.86 12.61 3.11
N GLN A 169 15.14 13.75 3.78
CA GLN A 169 14.16 14.85 3.91
C GLN A 169 13.68 15.41 2.57
N ASP A 170 14.57 15.62 1.61
CA ASP A 170 14.23 16.26 0.33
C ASP A 170 13.39 15.33 -0.55
N THR A 171 13.73 14.05 -0.57
CA THR A 171 12.97 13.02 -1.29
C THR A 171 11.64 12.72 -0.60
N GLY A 172 11.58 12.83 0.73
CA GLY A 172 10.40 12.61 1.55
C GLY A 172 9.21 13.48 1.16
N TYR A 173 9.42 14.78 0.89
CA TYR A 173 8.33 15.69 0.51
C TYR A 173 7.60 15.26 -0.78
N SER A 174 8.33 14.92 -1.83
CA SER A 174 7.72 14.52 -3.10
C SER A 174 6.99 13.17 -3.00
N VAL A 175 7.46 12.28 -2.14
CA VAL A 175 6.78 11.00 -1.85
C VAL A 175 5.52 11.23 -1.02
N LEU A 176 5.56 12.10 -0.01
CA LEU A 176 4.37 12.46 0.79
C LEU A 176 3.29 13.11 -0.08
N GLU A 177 3.64 14.04 -0.97
CA GLU A 177 2.66 14.60 -1.91
C GLU A 177 2.03 13.53 -2.80
N ALA A 178 2.84 12.62 -3.34
CA ALA A 178 2.34 11.52 -4.17
C ALA A 178 1.41 10.59 -3.38
N LEU A 179 1.74 10.27 -2.11
CA LEU A 179 0.88 9.49 -1.22
C LEU A 179 -0.43 10.23 -0.93
N ASN A 180 -0.39 11.53 -0.64
CA ASN A 180 -1.59 12.32 -0.41
C ASN A 180 -2.53 12.28 -1.63
N ARG A 181 -2.00 12.42 -2.85
CA ARG A 181 -2.79 12.28 -4.09
C ARG A 181 -3.35 10.87 -4.25
N LEU A 182 -2.57 9.84 -3.90
CA LEU A 182 -3.02 8.45 -3.93
C LEU A 182 -4.18 8.20 -2.96
N MET A 183 -4.19 8.83 -1.79
CA MET A 183 -5.20 8.61 -0.76
C MET A 183 -6.54 9.28 -1.04
N VAL A 184 -6.58 10.33 -1.86
CA VAL A 184 -7.81 11.09 -2.15
C VAL A 184 -8.95 10.19 -2.61
N GLY A 185 -10.07 10.22 -1.87
CA GLY A 185 -11.30 9.48 -2.18
C GLY A 185 -11.22 7.97 -2.00
N ARG A 186 -10.15 7.44 -1.41
CA ARG A 186 -9.94 6.01 -1.16
C ARG A 186 -9.98 5.68 0.32
N THR A 187 -10.32 4.45 0.64
CA THR A 187 -10.16 3.92 1.99
C THR A 187 -8.70 3.54 2.21
N VAL A 188 -8.11 3.99 3.32
CA VAL A 188 -6.67 3.82 3.57
C VAL A 188 -6.46 3.02 4.85
N ILE A 189 -5.58 2.02 4.79
CA ILE A 189 -5.01 1.37 5.98
C ILE A 189 -3.52 1.64 5.99
N HIS A 190 -3.06 2.48 6.90
CA HIS A 190 -1.68 2.93 7.03
C HIS A 190 -1.02 2.32 8.26
N VAL A 191 -0.02 1.50 8.05
CA VAL A 191 0.80 0.93 9.11
C VAL A 191 2.07 1.75 9.28
N THR A 192 2.36 2.16 10.51
CA THR A 192 3.57 2.90 10.86
C THR A 192 4.00 2.60 12.31
N HIS A 193 5.29 2.79 12.61
CA HIS A 193 5.76 2.87 13.99
C HIS A 193 5.89 4.32 14.47
N HIS A 194 5.70 5.30 13.60
CA HIS A 194 5.73 6.73 13.84
C HIS A 194 4.31 7.29 13.93
N ARG A 195 3.77 7.43 15.15
CA ARG A 195 2.41 7.97 15.39
C ARG A 195 2.24 9.38 14.82
N GLU A 196 3.31 10.17 14.86
CA GLU A 196 3.38 11.55 14.38
C GLU A 196 3.20 11.70 12.86
N THR A 197 3.30 10.62 12.09
CA THR A 197 3.05 10.64 10.64
C THR A 197 1.56 10.55 10.28
N LEU A 198 0.70 10.26 11.28
CA LEU A 198 -0.75 10.16 11.13
C LEU A 198 -1.38 11.45 11.65
N ASP A 199 -2.10 12.16 10.79
CA ASP A 199 -2.86 13.34 11.17
C ASP A 199 -4.21 13.01 11.86
N GLU A 200 -4.99 14.02 12.21
CA GLU A 200 -6.27 13.89 12.93
C GLU A 200 -7.37 13.19 12.11
N SER A 201 -7.20 13.02 10.79
CA SER A 201 -8.18 12.34 9.94
C SER A 201 -8.17 10.82 10.11
N TYR A 202 -7.13 10.26 10.75
CA TYR A 202 -6.99 8.83 10.97
C TYR A 202 -7.68 8.36 12.26
N ALA A 203 -8.52 7.31 12.14
CA ALA A 203 -8.89 6.48 13.29
C ALA A 203 -7.70 5.57 13.64
N VAL A 204 -7.11 5.75 14.83
CA VAL A 204 -5.84 5.10 15.18
C VAL A 204 -6.07 3.90 16.08
N TYR A 205 -5.42 2.80 15.71
CA TYR A 205 -5.41 1.55 16.47
C TYR A 205 -4.00 1.17 16.85
N ARG A 206 -3.79 0.76 18.09
CA ARG A 206 -2.52 0.19 18.56
C ARG A 206 -2.53 -1.32 18.45
N MET A 207 -1.52 -1.87 17.77
CA MET A 207 -1.33 -3.30 17.71
C MET A 207 -0.46 -3.79 18.87
N LYS A 208 -1.00 -4.70 19.70
CA LYS A 208 -0.31 -5.29 20.84
C LYS A 208 -0.74 -6.75 21.02
N GLY A 209 0.23 -7.67 21.13
CA GLY A 209 -0.03 -9.10 21.36
C GLY A 209 -0.94 -9.77 20.31
N GLY A 210 -0.85 -9.31 19.04
CA GLY A 210 -1.65 -9.83 17.94
C GLY A 210 -3.09 -9.32 17.89
N LYS A 211 -3.43 -8.28 18.67
CA LYS A 211 -4.76 -7.63 18.71
C LYS A 211 -4.67 -6.16 18.39
N LEU A 212 -5.78 -5.56 17.97
CA LEU A 212 -5.93 -4.11 17.81
C LEU A 212 -6.73 -3.54 18.99
N VAL A 213 -6.26 -2.40 19.49
CA VAL A 213 -6.93 -1.59 20.52
C VAL A 213 -7.07 -0.18 19.96
N HIS A 214 -8.26 0.38 19.97
CA HIS A 214 -8.52 1.75 19.53
C HIS A 214 -7.84 2.75 20.48
N GLU A 215 -7.15 3.76 19.96
CA GLU A 215 -6.53 4.85 20.74
C GLU A 215 -7.48 6.02 21.00
#